data_a76ea9ac12d37700199c07a19c613613
#
_entry.id   a76ea9ac12d37700199c07a19c613613
#
_cell.length_a   1.000
_cell.length_b   1.000
_cell.length_c   1.000
_cell.angle_alpha   90.00
_cell.angle_beta   90.00
_cell.angle_gamma   90.00
#
_symmetry.space_group_name_H-M   'P 1'
#
loop_
_entity.id
_entity.type
_entity.pdbx_description
1 polymer ?
#
loop_
_entity_poly.entity_id
_entity_poly.type
_entity_poly.pdbx_seq_one_letter_code
_entity_poly.pdbx_strand_id
1 'polypeptide(L)' 'MINRYVVNTISDKTGKLVCYETVRTKEDALRVVKRYAAIKGITNEIQEVSK' A
#
# COMPACT_ATOMS: atom_id res chain seq x y z
N MET A 1 3.30 -20.33 -8.56
CA MET A 1 2.37 -19.28 -8.17
C MET A 1 3.12 -18.03 -7.74
N ILE A 2 2.69 -16.90 -8.23
CA ILE A 2 3.31 -15.61 -7.90
C ILE A 2 2.39 -14.86 -6.97
N ASN A 3 2.86 -14.60 -5.76
CA ASN A 3 2.13 -13.77 -4.82
C ASN A 3 2.63 -12.35 -4.95
N ARG A 4 1.71 -11.43 -4.98
CA ARG A 4 2.00 -10.00 -5.03
C ARG A 4 1.29 -9.30 -3.89
N TYR A 5 1.87 -8.21 -3.47
CA TYR A 5 1.26 -7.36 -2.48
C TYR A 5 1.05 -5.98 -3.10
N VAL A 6 -0.11 -5.43 -2.90
CA VAL A 6 -0.45 -4.10 -3.38
C VAL A 6 -0.62 -3.20 -2.18
N VAL A 7 0.11 -2.11 -2.15
CA VAL A 7 -0.04 -1.09 -1.11
C VAL A 7 -0.89 0.01 -1.69
N ASN A 8 -2.09 0.16 -1.17
CA ASN A 8 -3.02 1.20 -1.60
C ASN A 8 -2.92 2.37 -0.64
N THR A 9 -2.74 3.57 -1.17
CA THR A 9 -2.69 4.79 -0.40
C THR A 9 -3.97 5.57 -0.62
N ILE A 10 -4.70 5.80 0.45
CA ILE A 10 -6.03 6.41 0.38
C ILE A 10 -6.01 7.73 1.13
N SER A 11 -6.60 8.75 0.52
CA SER A 11 -6.74 10.05 1.16
C SER A 11 -7.78 9.98 2.27
N ASP A 12 -7.41 10.36 3.49
CA ASP A 12 -8.35 10.39 4.61
C ASP A 12 -9.44 11.45 4.39
N LYS A 13 -9.13 12.48 3.63
CA LYS A 13 -10.02 13.58 3.38
C LYS A 13 -11.16 13.24 2.43
N THR A 14 -10.84 12.48 1.38
CA THR A 14 -11.80 12.15 0.33
C THR A 14 -12.21 10.70 0.35
N GLY A 15 -11.45 9.84 1.00
CA GLY A 15 -11.67 8.39 0.98
C GLY A 15 -11.34 7.75 -0.35
N LYS A 16 -10.68 8.48 -1.22
CA LYS A 16 -10.34 7.99 -2.56
C LYS A 16 -8.89 7.53 -2.64
N LEU A 17 -8.66 6.57 -3.52
CA LEU A 17 -7.31 6.08 -3.77
C LEU A 17 -6.47 7.19 -4.40
N VAL A 18 -5.34 7.48 -3.77
CA VAL A 18 -4.39 8.47 -4.26
C VAL A 18 -3.39 7.80 -5.21
N CYS A 19 -2.83 6.68 -4.77
CA CYS A 19 -1.89 5.92 -5.57
C CYS A 19 -1.80 4.51 -5.03
N TYR A 20 -1.15 3.64 -5.79
CA TYR A 20 -0.89 2.29 -5.34
C TYR A 20 0.49 1.85 -5.83
N GLU A 21 1.04 0.85 -5.16
CA GLU A 21 2.33 0.30 -5.52
C GLU A 21 2.28 -1.21 -5.38
N THR A 22 2.79 -1.90 -6.37
CA THR A 22 2.83 -3.36 -6.37
C THR A 22 4.23 -3.82 -6.02
N VAL A 23 4.31 -4.73 -5.05
CA VAL A 23 5.59 -5.29 -4.61
C VAL A 23 5.49 -6.80 -4.58
N ARG A 24 6.65 -7.47 -4.49
CA ARG A 24 6.70 -8.92 -4.54
C ARG A 24 6.63 -9.58 -3.17
N THR A 25 7.08 -8.90 -2.14
CA THR A 25 7.16 -9.48 -0.80
C THR A 25 6.41 -8.62 0.20
N LYS A 26 6.01 -9.26 1.29
CA LYS A 26 5.35 -8.54 2.37
C LYS A 26 6.30 -7.54 3.02
N GLU A 27 7.58 -7.88 3.09
CA GLU A 27 8.58 -6.96 3.65
C GLU A 27 8.65 -5.68 2.84
N ASP A 28 8.64 -5.81 1.52
CA ASP A 28 8.66 -4.65 0.64
C ASP A 28 7.39 -3.82 0.82
N ALA A 29 6.24 -4.48 0.99
CA ALA A 29 4.99 -3.77 1.26
C ALA A 29 5.07 -2.96 2.55
N LEU A 30 5.65 -3.56 3.59
CA LEU A 30 5.83 -2.88 4.86
C LEU A 30 6.77 -1.69 4.74
N ARG A 31 7.80 -1.80 3.90
CA ARG A 31 8.71 -0.68 3.64
C ARG A 31 7.98 0.48 2.99
N VAL A 32 7.12 0.19 2.03
CA VAL A 32 6.34 1.22 1.36
C VAL A 32 5.42 1.91 2.35
N VAL A 33 4.71 1.12 3.17
CA VAL A 33 3.83 1.66 4.20
C VAL A 33 4.61 2.55 5.17
N LYS A 34 5.77 2.09 5.58
CA LYS A 34 6.60 2.85 6.52
C LYS A 34 7.06 4.18 5.92
N ARG A 35 7.38 4.16 4.63
CA ARG A 35 7.78 5.38 3.92
C ARG A 35 6.64 6.39 3.88
N TYR A 36 5.44 5.93 3.57
CA TYR A 36 4.28 6.82 3.46
C TYR A 36 3.66 7.16 4.81
N ALA A 37 3.99 6.42 5.86
CA ALA A 37 3.47 6.71 7.19
C ALA A 37 3.92 8.06 7.71
N ALA A 38 5.01 8.60 7.15
CA ALA A 38 5.50 9.93 7.51
C ALA A 38 4.61 11.06 6.94
N ILE A 39 3.76 10.71 5.97
CA ILE A 39 2.86 11.68 5.33
C ILE A 39 1.53 11.67 6.07
N LYS A 40 1.09 12.84 6.50
CA LYS A 40 -0.20 12.97 7.19
C LYS A 40 -1.34 13.08 6.19
N GLY A 41 -2.51 12.61 6.60
CA GLY A 41 -3.71 12.73 5.79
C GLY A 41 -3.93 11.58 4.82
N ILE A 42 -3.16 10.51 4.96
CA ILE A 42 -3.33 9.32 4.13
C ILE A 42 -3.34 8.06 4.99
N THR A 43 -4.00 7.04 4.47
CA THR A 43 -4.02 5.72 5.08
C THR A 43 -3.50 4.72 4.05
N ASN A 44 -2.65 3.81 4.49
CA ASN A 44 -2.10 2.78 3.62
C ASN A 44 -2.70 1.43 3.95
N GLU A 45 -3.07 0.68 2.92
CA GLU A 45 -3.60 -0.66 3.08
C GLU A 45 -2.76 -1.63 2.26
N ILE A 46 -2.52 -2.80 2.82
CA ILE A 46 -1.79 -3.86 2.13
C ILE A 46 -2.79 -4.92 1.71
N GLN A 47 -2.80 -5.24 0.43
CA GLN A 47 -3.66 -6.27 -0.12
C GLN A 47 -2.79 -7.37 -0.71
N GLU A 48 -3.06 -8.61 -0.32
CA GLU A 48 -2.38 -9.75 -0.91
C GLU A 48 -3.14 -10.22 -2.14
N VAL A 49 -2.41 -10.35 -3.23
CA VAL A 49 -2.98 -10.85 -4.49
C VAL A 49 -2.25 -12.15 -4.84
N SER A 50 -3.01 -13.24 -4.92
CA SER A 50 -2.49 -14.55 -5.29
C SER A 50 -3.03 -14.96 -6.64
N LYS A 51 -2.15 -15.49 -7.47
CA LYS A 51 -2.55 -16.10 -8.74
C LYS A 51 -1.79 -17.37 -8.99
#